data_8c4a874b86f0a4d0b6b649caa0994fbf
#
_entry.id   8c4a874b86f0a4d0b6b649caa0994fbf
#
_cell.length_a   1.000
_cell.length_b   1.000
_cell.length_c   1.000
_cell.angle_alpha   90.00
_cell.angle_beta   90.00
_cell.angle_gamma   90.00
#
_symmetry.space_group_name_H-M   'P 1'
#
loop_
_entity.id
_entity.type
_entity.pdbx_description
1 polymer ?
#
loop_
_entity_poly.entity_id
_entity_poly.type
_entity_poly.pdbx_seq_one_letter_code
_entity_poly.pdbx_strand_id
1 'polypeptide(L)'
;RKFYHPSNSFIYLYGNMDMAEKLDWLDREYLSHYDHQPVDSEIHYQKPFDAPKDREIFYPITEDEPEDHATYLSVNTVVGDDLDPILYMAFQILEYVLLDAPGAILKKELISAGIGQDILGSYENGILQPYFSVIAKNADGSQKEAFLKTVKATLKKLADDGINQKSLLAGINYYEFRSREADFGNAPKGLMYGLQCLDSWLYGGDPLMHLEYEETFAFLKKAAKEGYFEELIRKYLLDNPFEAVITVSPKRGLTAIEDEKLREKLEAYKKSLGAEEIQAIVDGTKELKEYQDTPSPKEDLEKIPLLKRSDIRKEAEKFILTEREIDGTKVLAHELFTSGIGYLRVMFRTDHVPSRDLPYVGLLKAVLGFVDTTKHTYSDLSDEINLNTGGITLSVSSYADSRKQGAFTGIFTASARVLCEK
;
A
#
# COMPACT_ATOMS: atom_id res chain seq x y z
N ARG A 1 6.68 15.64 -25.07
CA ARG A 1 6.13 15.51 -26.45
C ARG A 1 6.41 14.13 -27.04
N LYS A 2 7.63 13.54 -26.86
CA LYS A 2 8.01 12.24 -27.45
C LYS A 2 7.07 11.10 -27.02
N PHE A 3 6.73 11.02 -25.72
CA PHE A 3 5.97 9.91 -25.15
C PHE A 3 4.45 10.17 -25.00
N TYR A 4 4.03 11.44 -25.12
CA TYR A 4 2.62 11.84 -25.00
C TYR A 4 1.94 11.78 -26.37
N HIS A 5 1.50 10.56 -26.72
CA HIS A 5 0.77 10.28 -27.95
C HIS A 5 -0.24 9.14 -27.69
N PRO A 6 -1.43 9.13 -28.33
CA PRO A 6 -2.42 8.06 -28.13
C PRO A 6 -1.89 6.66 -28.41
N SER A 7 -0.94 6.52 -29.36
CA SER A 7 -0.27 5.24 -29.65
C SER A 7 0.59 4.71 -28.50
N ASN A 8 0.86 5.52 -27.48
CA ASN A 8 1.62 5.18 -26.29
C ASN A 8 0.75 5.37 -25.02
N SER A 9 -0.50 4.95 -25.07
CA SER A 9 -1.43 5.09 -23.95
C SER A 9 -2.24 3.82 -23.77
N PHE A 10 -2.63 3.58 -22.53
CA PHE A 10 -3.59 2.55 -22.14
C PHE A 10 -4.89 3.24 -21.75
N ILE A 11 -6.02 2.75 -22.28
CA ILE A 11 -7.34 3.29 -21.97
C ILE A 11 -8.09 2.25 -21.17
N TYR A 12 -8.45 2.61 -19.94
CA TYR A 12 -9.20 1.76 -19.04
C TYR A 12 -10.55 2.39 -18.70
N LEU A 13 -11.63 1.64 -18.90
CA LEU A 13 -12.99 2.06 -18.57
C LEU A 13 -13.59 1.09 -17.56
N TYR A 14 -14.17 1.62 -16.50
CA TYR A 14 -14.81 0.84 -15.47
C TYR A 14 -16.11 1.51 -15.00
N GLY A 15 -17.17 0.73 -14.89
CA GLY A 15 -18.44 1.18 -14.35
C GLY A 15 -19.64 0.68 -15.16
N ASN A 16 -20.82 1.02 -14.68
CA ASN A 16 -22.09 0.69 -15.34
C ASN A 16 -22.44 1.77 -16.39
N MET A 17 -21.77 1.69 -17.54
CA MET A 17 -21.97 2.61 -18.67
C MET A 17 -22.17 1.82 -19.96
N ASP A 18 -22.73 2.45 -20.99
CA ASP A 18 -22.76 1.88 -22.33
C ASP A 18 -21.35 1.97 -22.94
N MET A 19 -20.66 0.82 -22.94
CA MET A 19 -19.28 0.73 -23.43
C MET A 19 -19.18 1.04 -24.93
N ALA A 20 -20.15 0.62 -25.75
CA ALA A 20 -20.15 0.88 -27.17
C ALA A 20 -20.23 2.39 -27.45
N GLU A 21 -21.15 3.10 -26.78
CA GLU A 21 -21.26 4.56 -26.88
C GLU A 21 -19.96 5.26 -26.48
N LYS A 22 -19.29 4.79 -25.39
CA LYS A 22 -18.04 5.41 -24.93
C LYS A 22 -16.87 5.14 -25.85
N LEU A 23 -16.78 3.94 -26.42
CA LEU A 23 -15.75 3.60 -27.41
C LEU A 23 -15.97 4.40 -28.72
N ASP A 24 -17.20 4.50 -29.23
CA ASP A 24 -17.52 5.32 -30.38
C ASP A 24 -17.19 6.80 -30.15
N TRP A 25 -17.48 7.30 -28.95
CA TRP A 25 -17.13 8.68 -28.56
C TRP A 25 -15.61 8.89 -28.55
N LEU A 26 -14.86 7.98 -27.91
CA LEU A 26 -13.40 8.05 -27.84
C LEU A 26 -12.76 8.02 -29.23
N ASP A 27 -13.26 7.16 -30.11
CA ASP A 27 -12.76 7.08 -31.49
C ASP A 27 -13.06 8.37 -32.26
N ARG A 28 -14.33 8.81 -32.31
CA ARG A 28 -14.76 9.97 -33.05
C ARG A 28 -14.16 11.29 -32.57
N GLU A 29 -14.12 11.51 -31.26
CA GLU A 29 -13.75 12.81 -30.68
C GLU A 29 -12.26 12.90 -30.34
N TYR A 30 -11.55 11.78 -30.34
CA TYR A 30 -10.14 11.77 -29.92
C TYR A 30 -9.24 10.92 -30.82
N LEU A 31 -9.41 9.59 -30.87
CA LEU A 31 -8.44 8.70 -31.50
C LEU A 31 -8.34 8.89 -33.00
N SER A 32 -9.46 9.13 -33.71
CA SER A 32 -9.49 9.35 -35.15
C SER A 32 -8.76 10.62 -35.63
N HIS A 33 -8.37 11.52 -34.69
CA HIS A 33 -7.58 12.71 -35.02
C HIS A 33 -6.08 12.47 -35.04
N TYR A 34 -5.64 11.25 -34.75
CA TYR A 34 -4.23 10.90 -34.69
C TYR A 34 -3.93 9.68 -35.54
N ASP A 35 -2.89 9.77 -36.34
CA ASP A 35 -2.32 8.61 -37.01
C ASP A 35 -1.47 7.79 -36.04
N HIS A 36 -1.35 6.48 -36.29
CA HIS A 36 -0.48 5.63 -35.50
C HIS A 36 0.98 6.09 -35.60
N GLN A 37 1.61 6.33 -34.48
CA GLN A 37 3.02 6.70 -34.37
C GLN A 37 3.75 5.68 -33.50
N PRO A 38 4.84 5.05 -34.00
CA PRO A 38 5.66 4.18 -33.18
C PRO A 38 6.38 5.01 -32.11
N VAL A 39 6.24 4.59 -30.85
CA VAL A 39 6.92 5.21 -29.71
C VAL A 39 7.76 4.15 -29.04
N ASP A 40 9.07 4.40 -29.00
CA ASP A 40 10.03 3.56 -28.28
C ASP A 40 9.94 3.91 -26.78
N SER A 41 9.09 3.18 -26.06
CA SER A 41 8.80 3.33 -24.62
C SER A 41 8.91 2.02 -23.87
N GLU A 42 9.43 0.96 -24.49
CA GLU A 42 9.60 -0.35 -23.86
C GLU A 42 10.53 -0.26 -22.67
N ILE A 43 10.10 -0.88 -21.56
CA ILE A 43 10.90 -1.01 -20.35
C ILE A 43 11.63 -2.35 -20.41
N HIS A 44 12.95 -2.28 -20.44
CA HIS A 44 13.81 -3.46 -20.56
C HIS A 44 14.24 -3.98 -19.20
N TYR A 45 14.47 -5.31 -19.13
CA TYR A 45 15.06 -5.94 -17.94
C TYR A 45 16.46 -5.41 -17.67
N GLN A 46 16.71 -5.04 -16.44
CA GLN A 46 18.07 -4.84 -15.95
C GLN A 46 18.73 -6.21 -15.75
N LYS A 47 19.95 -6.37 -16.23
CA LYS A 47 20.72 -7.60 -16.00
C LYS A 47 21.07 -7.75 -14.52
N PRO A 48 20.97 -8.98 -13.97
CA PRO A 48 21.42 -9.25 -12.60
C PRO A 48 22.85 -8.77 -12.37
N PHE A 49 23.15 -8.41 -11.14
CA PHE A 49 24.52 -8.10 -10.74
C PHE A 49 25.35 -9.39 -10.64
N ASP A 50 26.66 -9.28 -10.90
CA ASP A 50 27.59 -10.39 -10.69
C ASP A 50 27.82 -10.69 -9.21
N ALA A 51 27.61 -9.69 -8.34
CA ALA A 51 27.68 -9.79 -6.88
C ALA A 51 26.82 -8.68 -6.25
N PRO A 52 26.36 -8.87 -5.00
CA PRO A 52 25.64 -7.83 -4.28
C PRO A 52 26.34 -6.48 -4.31
N LYS A 53 25.57 -5.42 -4.51
CA LYS A 53 26.08 -4.04 -4.51
C LYS A 53 25.96 -3.44 -3.13
N ASP A 54 26.94 -2.68 -2.73
CA ASP A 54 26.95 -1.89 -1.50
C ASP A 54 27.04 -0.40 -1.85
N ARG A 55 26.13 0.40 -1.30
CA ARG A 55 26.07 1.85 -1.53
C ARG A 55 25.74 2.57 -0.24
N GLU A 56 26.47 3.67 -0.03
CA GLU A 56 26.11 4.67 0.96
C GLU A 56 25.63 5.94 0.25
N ILE A 57 24.51 6.46 0.70
CA ILE A 57 23.93 7.72 0.25
C ILE A 57 23.64 8.58 1.47
N PHE A 58 23.55 9.90 1.25
CA PHE A 58 23.34 10.84 2.34
C PHE A 58 22.03 11.60 2.14
N TYR A 59 21.38 11.92 3.26
CA TYR A 59 20.24 12.81 3.28
C TYR A 59 20.51 14.03 4.19
N PRO A 60 19.93 15.20 3.87
CA PRO A 60 20.17 16.40 4.65
C PRO A 60 19.43 16.34 6.00
N ILE A 61 20.12 16.81 7.04
CA ILE A 61 19.55 17.12 8.35
C ILE A 61 19.94 18.56 8.74
N THR A 62 19.15 19.14 9.64
CA THR A 62 19.44 20.46 10.21
C THR A 62 20.56 20.39 11.24
N GLU A 63 21.10 21.56 11.66
CA GLU A 63 22.16 21.61 12.67
C GLU A 63 21.70 21.09 14.05
N ASP A 64 20.39 21.21 14.34
CA ASP A 64 19.81 20.80 15.64
C ASP A 64 19.39 19.33 15.68
N GLU A 65 19.32 18.65 14.54
CA GLU A 65 18.95 17.22 14.47
C GLU A 65 20.13 16.33 14.87
N PRO A 66 19.88 15.24 15.66
CA PRO A 66 20.92 14.29 16.01
C PRO A 66 21.35 13.45 14.82
N GLU A 67 22.62 13.11 14.72
CA GLU A 67 23.13 12.12 13.76
C GLU A 67 23.05 10.68 14.29
N ASP A 68 23.04 10.52 15.62
CA ASP A 68 22.90 9.23 16.28
C ASP A 68 21.48 8.69 16.07
N HIS A 69 21.37 7.39 15.80
CA HIS A 69 20.10 6.71 15.52
C HIS A 69 19.29 7.36 14.39
N ALA A 70 19.96 7.86 13.36
CA ALA A 70 19.35 8.53 12.22
C ALA A 70 19.71 7.87 10.88
N THR A 71 20.38 6.74 10.90
CA THR A 71 20.75 5.96 9.72
C THR A 71 19.66 4.97 9.36
N TYR A 72 19.40 4.79 8.06
CA TYR A 72 18.59 3.69 7.55
C TYR A 72 19.51 2.66 6.92
N LEU A 73 19.30 1.39 7.25
CA LEU A 73 19.99 0.26 6.66
C LEU A 73 18.97 -0.57 5.88
N SER A 74 19.25 -0.89 4.63
CA SER A 74 18.35 -1.77 3.88
C SER A 74 19.10 -2.80 3.05
N VAL A 75 18.45 -3.96 2.92
CA VAL A 75 18.76 -5.01 1.95
C VAL A 75 17.60 -5.08 0.98
N ASN A 76 17.90 -4.95 -0.31
CA ASN A 76 16.92 -4.89 -1.38
C ASN A 76 17.30 -5.94 -2.44
N THR A 77 16.42 -6.89 -2.69
CA THR A 77 16.68 -8.03 -3.57
C THR A 77 15.63 -8.12 -4.66
N VAL A 78 16.03 -8.17 -5.92
CA VAL A 78 15.10 -8.36 -7.04
C VAL A 78 14.59 -9.79 -7.05
N VAL A 79 13.28 -9.98 -7.15
CA VAL A 79 12.61 -11.28 -6.94
C VAL A 79 11.73 -11.65 -8.14
N GLY A 80 12.37 -12.01 -9.23
CA GLY A 80 11.65 -12.45 -10.43
C GLY A 80 11.16 -11.30 -11.31
N ASP A 81 9.99 -11.45 -11.88
CA ASP A 81 9.31 -10.42 -12.66
C ASP A 81 7.81 -10.38 -12.33
N ASP A 82 7.16 -9.30 -12.75
CA ASP A 82 5.75 -9.01 -12.45
C ASP A 82 4.77 -9.81 -13.33
N LEU A 83 5.27 -10.57 -14.29
CA LEU A 83 4.44 -11.40 -15.17
C LEU A 83 4.22 -12.82 -14.64
N ASP A 84 4.69 -13.13 -13.41
CA ASP A 84 4.40 -14.36 -12.69
C ASP A 84 3.39 -14.10 -11.55
N PRO A 85 2.09 -14.38 -11.72
CA PRO A 85 1.07 -14.08 -10.72
C PRO A 85 1.22 -14.88 -9.43
N ILE A 86 1.85 -16.05 -9.49
CA ILE A 86 2.11 -16.88 -8.31
C ILE A 86 3.23 -16.24 -7.49
N LEU A 87 4.32 -15.85 -8.12
CA LEU A 87 5.45 -15.20 -7.47
C LEU A 87 5.06 -13.83 -6.90
N TYR A 88 4.28 -13.05 -7.67
CA TYR A 88 3.72 -11.77 -7.26
C TYR A 88 2.95 -11.88 -5.93
N MET A 89 2.05 -12.84 -5.80
CA MET A 89 1.28 -13.04 -4.58
C MET A 89 2.11 -13.71 -3.46
N ALA A 90 2.99 -14.64 -3.80
CA ALA A 90 3.82 -15.34 -2.82
C ALA A 90 4.75 -14.38 -2.05
N PHE A 91 5.36 -13.40 -2.72
CA PHE A 91 6.20 -12.42 -2.06
C PHE A 91 5.43 -11.39 -1.23
N GLN A 92 4.19 -11.05 -1.59
CA GLN A 92 3.31 -10.28 -0.70
C GLN A 92 3.02 -11.04 0.61
N ILE A 93 2.76 -12.35 0.49
CA ILE A 93 2.53 -13.19 1.67
C ILE A 93 3.81 -13.33 2.50
N LEU A 94 4.97 -13.52 1.86
CA LEU A 94 6.26 -13.57 2.57
C LEU A 94 6.57 -12.26 3.30
N GLU A 95 6.37 -11.13 2.66
CA GLU A 95 6.57 -9.83 3.29
C GLU A 95 5.73 -9.69 4.56
N TYR A 96 4.44 -10.01 4.48
CA TYR A 96 3.55 -9.99 5.63
C TYR A 96 4.02 -10.93 6.75
N VAL A 97 4.30 -12.19 6.44
CA VAL A 97 4.67 -13.21 7.45
C VAL A 97 6.03 -12.91 8.09
N LEU A 98 6.97 -12.36 7.32
CA LEU A 98 8.33 -12.10 7.80
C LEU A 98 8.45 -10.77 8.54
N LEU A 99 7.68 -9.74 8.15
CA LEU A 99 7.94 -8.36 8.55
C LEU A 99 6.72 -7.61 9.10
N ASP A 100 5.48 -7.87 8.59
CA ASP A 100 4.32 -7.04 8.90
C ASP A 100 3.37 -7.65 9.93
N ALA A 101 3.20 -8.97 9.93
CA ALA A 101 2.29 -9.65 10.86
C ALA A 101 2.70 -9.38 12.32
N PRO A 102 1.75 -9.28 13.25
CA PRO A 102 2.07 -9.22 14.67
C PRO A 102 2.93 -10.42 15.09
N GLY A 103 4.16 -10.15 15.58
CA GLY A 103 5.13 -11.18 15.92
C GLY A 103 5.91 -11.76 14.74
N ALA A 104 5.89 -11.11 13.58
CA ALA A 104 6.67 -11.47 12.40
C ALA A 104 8.14 -11.76 12.73
N ILE A 105 8.61 -12.94 12.30
CA ILE A 105 9.84 -13.54 12.83
C ILE A 105 11.08 -12.70 12.53
N LEU A 106 11.24 -12.21 11.32
CA LEU A 106 12.42 -11.43 10.94
C LEU A 106 12.44 -10.07 11.63
N LYS A 107 11.29 -9.41 11.73
CA LYS A 107 11.14 -8.17 12.51
C LYS A 107 11.50 -8.38 13.96
N LYS A 108 11.01 -9.46 14.58
CA LYS A 108 11.28 -9.79 15.98
C LYS A 108 12.76 -10.06 16.25
N GLU A 109 13.43 -10.82 15.39
CA GLU A 109 14.86 -11.14 15.53
C GLU A 109 15.73 -9.88 15.43
N LEU A 110 15.41 -8.99 14.47
CA LEU A 110 16.13 -7.72 14.29
C LEU A 110 15.94 -6.77 15.49
N ILE A 111 14.71 -6.62 15.98
CA ILE A 111 14.41 -5.82 17.18
C ILE A 111 15.10 -6.41 18.40
N SER A 112 15.09 -7.74 18.57
CA SER A 112 15.74 -8.42 19.71
C SER A 112 17.26 -8.28 19.67
N ALA A 113 17.85 -8.14 18.48
CA ALA A 113 19.28 -7.85 18.30
C ALA A 113 19.61 -6.36 18.54
N GLY A 114 18.64 -5.51 18.87
CA GLY A 114 18.81 -4.08 19.10
C GLY A 114 19.16 -3.28 17.86
N ILE A 115 18.76 -3.74 16.67
CA ILE A 115 19.07 -3.12 15.39
C ILE A 115 17.96 -2.13 15.04
N GLY A 116 18.34 -0.85 14.95
CA GLY A 116 17.38 0.23 14.67
C GLY A 116 16.32 0.40 15.76
N GLN A 117 15.42 1.33 15.55
CA GLN A 117 14.26 1.56 16.42
C GLN A 117 12.97 0.96 15.86
N ASP A 118 12.91 0.73 14.56
CA ASP A 118 11.82 0.02 13.89
C ASP A 118 12.36 -0.75 12.68
N ILE A 119 11.66 -1.82 12.34
CA ILE A 119 11.94 -2.67 11.17
C ILE A 119 10.73 -2.62 10.25
N LEU A 120 10.97 -2.31 8.99
CA LEU A 120 9.97 -2.22 7.95
C LEU A 120 10.25 -3.27 6.87
N GLY A 121 9.19 -3.76 6.25
CA GLY A 121 9.21 -4.53 5.02
C GLY A 121 8.70 -3.68 3.86
N SER A 122 9.11 -4.04 2.64
CA SER A 122 8.47 -3.56 1.42
C SER A 122 8.66 -4.58 0.31
N TYR A 123 7.57 -4.88 -0.36
CA TYR A 123 7.59 -5.62 -1.62
C TYR A 123 7.01 -4.72 -2.71
N GLU A 124 7.90 -4.16 -3.52
CA GLU A 124 7.53 -3.28 -4.63
C GLU A 124 7.23 -4.13 -5.86
N ASN A 125 5.96 -4.39 -6.09
CA ASN A 125 5.45 -5.31 -7.11
C ASN A 125 4.76 -4.65 -8.30
N GLY A 126 4.61 -3.33 -8.32
CA GLY A 126 4.06 -2.59 -9.47
C GLY A 126 5.08 -2.22 -10.54
N ILE A 127 6.19 -2.95 -10.65
CA ILE A 127 7.27 -2.71 -11.62
C ILE A 127 7.72 -4.03 -12.25
N LEU A 128 8.27 -3.96 -13.48
CA LEU A 128 8.66 -5.14 -14.27
C LEU A 128 9.53 -6.14 -13.49
N GLN A 129 10.47 -5.63 -12.68
CA GLN A 129 11.33 -6.46 -11.83
C GLN A 129 11.09 -6.09 -10.37
N PRO A 130 10.11 -6.75 -9.71
CA PRO A 130 9.80 -6.51 -8.31
C PRO A 130 11.01 -6.71 -7.41
N TYR A 131 11.05 -5.99 -6.30
CA TYR A 131 12.08 -6.22 -5.29
C TYR A 131 11.52 -6.26 -3.87
N PHE A 132 12.17 -7.11 -3.08
CA PHE A 132 11.86 -7.31 -1.67
C PHE A 132 12.89 -6.56 -0.82
N SER A 133 12.42 -5.78 0.15
CA SER A 133 13.26 -4.96 1.03
C SER A 133 13.05 -5.30 2.49
N VAL A 134 14.16 -5.37 3.22
CA VAL A 134 14.20 -5.34 4.68
C VAL A 134 14.89 -4.06 5.11
N ILE A 135 14.24 -3.25 5.93
CA ILE A 135 14.72 -1.90 6.27
C ILE A 135 14.75 -1.74 7.78
N ALA A 136 15.94 -1.41 8.31
CA ALA A 136 16.09 -0.96 9.70
C ALA A 136 16.08 0.58 9.71
N LYS A 137 15.09 1.15 10.39
CA LYS A 137 14.89 2.59 10.56
C LYS A 137 15.50 3.07 11.87
N ASN A 138 16.07 4.26 11.86
CA ASN A 138 16.70 4.87 13.02
C ASN A 138 17.78 3.95 13.66
N ALA A 139 18.64 3.40 12.81
CA ALA A 139 19.81 2.61 13.18
C ALA A 139 21.06 3.49 13.25
N ASP A 140 22.16 2.87 13.60
CA ASP A 140 23.50 3.45 13.45
C ASP A 140 24.26 2.75 12.34
N GLY A 141 25.11 3.46 11.60
CA GLY A 141 25.90 2.89 10.52
C GLY A 141 26.78 1.71 10.98
N SER A 142 27.23 1.72 12.24
CA SER A 142 27.98 0.63 12.87
C SER A 142 27.19 -0.67 13.01
N GLN A 143 25.87 -0.63 12.95
CA GLN A 143 24.99 -1.81 13.05
C GLN A 143 24.84 -2.57 11.73
N LYS A 144 25.38 -2.08 10.61
CA LYS A 144 25.21 -2.65 9.29
C LYS A 144 25.58 -4.14 9.20
N GLU A 145 26.75 -4.52 9.70
CA GLU A 145 27.18 -5.93 9.67
C GLU A 145 26.28 -6.83 10.51
N ALA A 146 25.89 -6.35 11.71
CA ALA A 146 24.96 -7.07 12.57
C ALA A 146 23.58 -7.23 11.91
N PHE A 147 23.09 -6.18 11.26
CA PHE A 147 21.84 -6.20 10.48
C PHE A 147 21.88 -7.27 9.38
N LEU A 148 22.89 -7.23 8.51
CA LEU A 148 23.02 -8.20 7.42
C LEU A 148 23.16 -9.64 7.94
N LYS A 149 23.97 -9.83 8.98
CA LYS A 149 24.13 -11.15 9.61
C LYS A 149 22.81 -11.67 10.17
N THR A 150 22.05 -10.84 10.88
CA THR A 150 20.77 -11.25 11.46
C THR A 150 19.75 -11.57 10.39
N VAL A 151 19.63 -10.74 9.32
CA VAL A 151 18.75 -11.01 8.18
C VAL A 151 19.08 -12.35 7.56
N LYS A 152 20.34 -12.56 7.13
CA LYS A 152 20.75 -13.81 6.45
C LYS A 152 20.64 -15.03 7.35
N ALA A 153 20.98 -14.93 8.64
CA ALA A 153 20.86 -16.04 9.58
C ALA A 153 19.40 -16.44 9.82
N THR A 154 18.50 -15.47 9.97
CA THR A 154 17.07 -15.73 10.17
C THR A 154 16.44 -16.34 8.91
N LEU A 155 16.71 -15.77 7.73
CA LEU A 155 16.23 -16.33 6.46
C LEU A 155 16.75 -17.75 6.22
N LYS A 156 18.04 -18.00 6.51
CA LYS A 156 18.61 -19.34 6.41
C LYS A 156 17.94 -20.34 7.34
N LYS A 157 17.71 -19.94 8.59
CA LYS A 157 17.00 -20.79 9.56
C LYS A 157 15.59 -21.13 9.05
N LEU A 158 14.85 -20.14 8.53
CA LEU A 158 13.50 -20.38 7.98
C LEU A 158 13.54 -21.30 6.74
N ALA A 159 14.54 -21.14 5.88
CA ALA A 159 14.69 -22.00 4.70
C ALA A 159 15.07 -23.46 5.08
N ASP A 160 15.83 -23.66 6.16
CA ASP A 160 16.30 -24.98 6.58
C ASP A 160 15.32 -25.68 7.53
N ASP A 161 14.76 -24.99 8.51
CA ASP A 161 13.88 -25.54 9.55
C ASP A 161 12.39 -25.46 9.20
N GLY A 162 12.02 -24.68 8.18
CA GLY A 162 10.65 -24.40 7.75
C GLY A 162 10.04 -23.16 8.41
N ILE A 163 9.07 -22.58 7.69
CA ILE A 163 8.24 -21.48 8.20
C ILE A 163 7.10 -22.10 9.03
N ASN A 164 6.68 -21.40 10.09
CA ASN A 164 5.52 -21.82 10.87
C ASN A 164 4.29 -21.91 9.94
N GLN A 165 3.77 -23.12 9.76
CA GLN A 165 2.68 -23.41 8.83
C GLN A 165 1.39 -22.66 9.17
N LYS A 166 1.13 -22.43 10.46
CA LYS A 166 -0.04 -21.69 10.91
C LYS A 166 0.06 -20.22 10.50
N SER A 167 1.21 -19.57 10.74
CA SER A 167 1.47 -18.17 10.35
C SER A 167 1.42 -18.01 8.83
N LEU A 168 1.96 -18.98 8.08
CA LEU A 168 1.94 -18.95 6.62
C LEU A 168 0.51 -19.03 6.06
N LEU A 169 -0.30 -19.98 6.57
CA LEU A 169 -1.71 -20.11 6.17
C LEU A 169 -2.54 -18.90 6.60
N ALA A 170 -2.23 -18.30 7.75
CA ALA A 170 -2.84 -17.05 8.19
C ALA A 170 -2.54 -15.90 7.22
N GLY A 171 -1.30 -15.79 6.75
CA GLY A 171 -0.90 -14.80 5.74
C GLY A 171 -1.60 -15.02 4.39
N ILE A 172 -1.70 -16.27 3.92
CA ILE A 172 -2.45 -16.60 2.69
C ILE A 172 -3.92 -16.22 2.82
N ASN A 173 -4.56 -16.57 3.93
CA ASN A 173 -5.95 -16.20 4.20
C ASN A 173 -6.16 -14.69 4.27
N TYR A 174 -5.23 -13.96 4.88
CA TYR A 174 -5.28 -12.50 4.98
C TYR A 174 -5.35 -11.85 3.59
N TYR A 175 -4.48 -12.27 2.65
CA TYR A 175 -4.49 -11.71 1.30
C TYR A 175 -5.68 -12.20 0.47
N GLU A 176 -6.07 -13.47 0.57
CA GLU A 176 -7.28 -13.97 -0.11
C GLU A 176 -8.52 -13.21 0.32
N PHE A 177 -8.65 -12.95 1.63
CA PHE A 177 -9.76 -12.18 2.16
C PHE A 177 -9.79 -10.75 1.61
N ARG A 178 -8.64 -10.08 1.59
CA ARG A 178 -8.52 -8.73 1.02
C ARG A 178 -8.87 -8.69 -0.47
N SER A 179 -8.42 -9.68 -1.24
CA SER A 179 -8.76 -9.79 -2.67
C SER A 179 -10.27 -9.96 -2.89
N ARG A 180 -10.92 -10.83 -2.12
CA ARG A 180 -12.38 -11.04 -2.20
C ARG A 180 -13.19 -9.83 -1.76
N GLU A 181 -12.82 -9.20 -0.65
CA GLU A 181 -13.52 -8.03 -0.11
C GLU A 181 -13.35 -6.82 -1.03
N ALA A 182 -12.15 -6.63 -1.56
CA ALA A 182 -11.77 -5.50 -2.39
C ALA A 182 -12.25 -4.17 -1.79
N ASP A 183 -12.01 -4.01 -0.49
CA ASP A 183 -12.28 -2.78 0.25
C ASP A 183 -11.05 -1.87 0.19
N PHE A 184 -11.14 -0.82 -0.59
CA PHE A 184 -10.08 0.16 -0.78
C PHE A 184 -10.34 1.46 0.00
N GLY A 185 -11.19 1.41 1.02
CA GLY A 185 -11.58 2.57 1.83
C GLY A 185 -12.25 3.65 0.97
N ASN A 186 -11.64 4.84 0.92
CA ASN A 186 -12.19 5.98 0.16
C ASN A 186 -11.76 5.99 -1.32
N ALA A 187 -10.86 5.10 -1.74
CA ALA A 187 -10.43 5.05 -3.13
C ALA A 187 -11.50 4.38 -4.02
N PRO A 188 -11.82 4.93 -5.20
CA PRO A 188 -12.77 4.30 -6.12
C PRO A 188 -12.28 2.92 -6.53
N LYS A 189 -13.15 1.91 -6.40
CA LYS A 189 -12.81 0.51 -6.71
C LYS A 189 -12.29 0.35 -8.14
N GLY A 190 -12.91 1.01 -9.12
CA GLY A 190 -12.47 0.96 -10.51
C GLY A 190 -11.07 1.52 -10.72
N LEU A 191 -10.70 2.59 -10.01
CA LEU A 191 -9.34 3.14 -10.05
C LEU A 191 -8.33 2.11 -9.54
N MET A 192 -8.61 1.46 -8.41
CA MET A 192 -7.70 0.47 -7.82
C MET A 192 -7.51 -0.76 -8.72
N TYR A 193 -8.59 -1.24 -9.33
CA TYR A 193 -8.50 -2.31 -10.32
C TYR A 193 -7.72 -1.87 -11.56
N GLY A 194 -7.94 -0.64 -12.04
CA GLY A 194 -7.18 -0.10 -13.17
C GLY A 194 -5.68 0.00 -12.89
N LEU A 195 -5.30 0.43 -11.70
CA LEU A 195 -3.89 0.46 -11.27
C LEU A 195 -3.30 -0.96 -11.22
N GLN A 196 -4.03 -1.93 -10.67
CA GLN A 196 -3.58 -3.32 -10.62
C GLN A 196 -3.48 -3.96 -12.03
N CYS A 197 -4.33 -3.59 -12.98
CA CYS A 197 -4.17 -4.00 -14.37
C CYS A 197 -2.85 -3.50 -14.98
N LEU A 198 -2.36 -2.32 -14.57
CA LEU A 198 -1.12 -1.77 -15.11
C LEU A 198 0.11 -2.54 -14.66
N ASP A 199 0.07 -3.26 -13.53
CA ASP A 199 1.20 -4.04 -13.02
C ASP A 199 1.68 -5.10 -14.03
N SER A 200 0.79 -5.65 -14.85
CA SER A 200 1.15 -6.55 -15.95
C SER A 200 1.05 -5.89 -17.33
N TRP A 201 0.04 -5.07 -17.55
CA TRP A 201 -0.28 -4.52 -18.86
C TRP A 201 0.81 -3.60 -19.42
N LEU A 202 1.47 -2.81 -18.56
CA LEU A 202 2.59 -1.94 -18.96
C LEU A 202 3.77 -2.73 -19.55
N TYR A 203 3.88 -4.01 -19.23
CA TYR A 203 4.98 -4.89 -19.61
C TYR A 203 4.56 -5.96 -20.63
N GLY A 204 3.39 -5.77 -21.29
CA GLY A 204 2.89 -6.67 -22.31
C GLY A 204 2.19 -7.93 -21.80
N GLY A 205 1.94 -8.02 -20.49
CA GLY A 205 1.14 -9.09 -19.88
C GLY A 205 -0.37 -8.88 -20.01
N ASP A 206 -1.15 -9.90 -19.66
CA ASP A 206 -2.60 -9.83 -19.59
C ASP A 206 -3.02 -8.85 -18.48
N PRO A 207 -3.83 -7.80 -18.79
CA PRO A 207 -4.28 -6.85 -17.76
C PRO A 207 -5.11 -7.48 -16.64
N LEU A 208 -5.70 -8.65 -16.83
CA LEU A 208 -6.51 -9.33 -15.81
C LEU A 208 -5.69 -10.28 -14.93
N MET A 209 -4.43 -10.54 -15.29
CA MET A 209 -3.56 -11.54 -14.66
C MET A 209 -3.56 -11.47 -13.12
N HIS A 210 -3.45 -10.28 -12.55
CA HIS A 210 -3.41 -10.09 -11.09
C HIS A 210 -4.79 -9.92 -10.45
N LEU A 211 -5.85 -9.81 -11.24
CA LEU A 211 -7.24 -9.78 -10.77
C LEU A 211 -7.85 -11.18 -10.66
N GLU A 212 -7.34 -12.14 -11.41
CA GLU A 212 -7.76 -13.55 -11.40
C GLU A 212 -6.95 -14.33 -10.35
N TYR A 213 -7.31 -14.19 -9.08
CA TYR A 213 -6.52 -14.65 -7.94
C TYR A 213 -6.91 -16.04 -7.40
N GLU A 214 -8.04 -16.62 -7.78
CA GLU A 214 -8.58 -17.85 -7.17
C GLU A 214 -7.65 -19.05 -7.34
N GLU A 215 -7.15 -19.28 -8.55
CA GLU A 215 -6.22 -20.37 -8.83
C GLU A 215 -4.87 -20.16 -8.15
N THR A 216 -4.40 -18.90 -8.08
CA THR A 216 -3.18 -18.51 -7.38
C THR A 216 -3.26 -18.88 -5.90
N PHE A 217 -4.34 -18.51 -5.21
CA PHE A 217 -4.50 -18.87 -3.79
C PHE A 217 -4.69 -20.39 -3.59
N ALA A 218 -5.40 -21.08 -4.48
CA ALA A 218 -5.55 -22.52 -4.42
C ALA A 218 -4.19 -23.23 -4.54
N PHE A 219 -3.34 -22.77 -5.45
CA PHE A 219 -1.96 -23.26 -5.60
C PHE A 219 -1.15 -22.97 -4.34
N LEU A 220 -1.13 -21.72 -3.84
CA LEU A 220 -0.30 -21.32 -2.71
C LEU A 220 -0.67 -22.03 -1.42
N LYS A 221 -1.97 -22.30 -1.16
CA LYS A 221 -2.43 -23.12 -0.02
C LYS A 221 -1.89 -24.55 -0.05
N LYS A 222 -1.76 -25.14 -1.22
CA LYS A 222 -1.16 -26.47 -1.40
C LYS A 222 0.36 -26.38 -1.26
N ALA A 223 0.97 -25.51 -2.00
CA ALA A 223 2.42 -25.31 -2.09
C ALA A 223 3.06 -24.92 -0.74
N ALA A 224 2.33 -24.20 0.13
CA ALA A 224 2.76 -23.90 1.48
C ALA A 224 3.10 -25.14 2.33
N LYS A 225 2.42 -26.27 2.08
CA LYS A 225 2.66 -27.54 2.78
C LYS A 225 3.80 -28.35 2.19
N GLU A 226 4.28 -27.98 1.02
CA GLU A 226 5.28 -28.68 0.22
C GLU A 226 6.65 -27.98 0.24
N GLY A 227 6.84 -26.93 1.07
CA GLY A 227 8.12 -26.23 1.22
C GLY A 227 8.39 -25.17 0.15
N TYR A 228 7.38 -24.77 -0.61
CA TYR A 228 7.52 -23.79 -1.70
C TYR A 228 8.05 -22.42 -1.23
N PHE A 229 7.56 -21.93 -0.11
CA PHE A 229 7.97 -20.63 0.44
C PHE A 229 9.41 -20.65 0.96
N GLU A 230 9.84 -21.76 1.52
CA GLU A 230 11.23 -22.01 1.93
C GLU A 230 12.17 -22.02 0.71
N GLU A 231 11.74 -22.61 -0.40
CA GLU A 231 12.49 -22.56 -1.67
C GLU A 231 12.58 -21.15 -2.24
N LEU A 232 11.51 -20.34 -2.14
CA LEU A 232 11.54 -18.93 -2.54
C LEU A 232 12.55 -18.12 -1.71
N ILE A 233 12.57 -18.31 -0.39
CA ILE A 233 13.57 -17.67 0.48
C ILE A 233 14.98 -18.08 0.03
N ARG A 234 15.22 -19.37 -0.20
CA ARG A 234 16.55 -19.88 -0.62
C ARG A 234 16.97 -19.28 -1.96
N LYS A 235 16.11 -19.42 -2.95
CA LYS A 235 16.40 -19.00 -4.32
C LYS A 235 16.57 -17.48 -4.49
N TYR A 236 15.67 -16.71 -3.89
CA TYR A 236 15.58 -15.28 -4.18
C TYR A 236 16.17 -14.39 -3.10
N LEU A 237 16.21 -14.81 -1.82
CA LEU A 237 16.68 -13.95 -0.72
C LEU A 237 18.04 -14.37 -0.16
N LEU A 238 18.49 -15.62 -0.42
CA LEU A 238 19.80 -16.11 0.05
C LEU A 238 20.82 -16.28 -1.08
N ASP A 239 20.43 -16.97 -2.15
CA ASP A 239 21.35 -17.39 -3.23
C ASP A 239 21.29 -16.45 -4.45
N ASN A 240 20.73 -15.26 -4.32
CA ASN A 240 20.53 -14.29 -5.39
C ASN A 240 21.53 -13.14 -5.31
N PRO A 241 22.43 -12.98 -6.28
CA PRO A 241 23.38 -11.87 -6.31
C PRO A 241 22.74 -10.53 -6.74
N PHE A 242 21.51 -10.54 -7.24
CA PHE A 242 20.81 -9.33 -7.65
C PHE A 242 20.26 -8.58 -6.43
N GLU A 243 21.16 -8.25 -5.54
CA GLU A 243 20.93 -7.63 -4.24
C GLU A 243 21.69 -6.31 -4.13
N ALA A 244 21.08 -5.32 -3.49
CA ALA A 244 21.72 -4.06 -3.12
C ALA A 244 21.54 -3.78 -1.63
N VAL A 245 22.65 -3.58 -0.94
CA VAL A 245 22.70 -3.08 0.43
C VAL A 245 22.83 -1.57 0.37
N ILE A 246 21.88 -0.85 0.94
CA ILE A 246 21.87 0.61 0.95
C ILE A 246 21.95 1.11 2.39
N THR A 247 22.93 1.97 2.64
CA THR A 247 23.05 2.75 3.87
C THR A 247 22.67 4.18 3.56
N VAL A 248 21.66 4.71 4.25
CA VAL A 248 21.23 6.12 4.10
C VAL A 248 21.60 6.85 5.39
N SER A 249 22.69 7.63 5.32
CA SER A 249 23.28 8.31 6.48
C SER A 249 22.85 9.79 6.55
N PRO A 250 22.60 10.34 7.72
CA PRO A 250 22.36 11.78 7.87
C PRO A 250 23.61 12.58 7.56
N LYS A 251 23.44 13.78 7.00
CA LYS A 251 24.57 14.69 6.73
C LYS A 251 24.14 16.15 6.91
N ARG A 252 24.76 16.83 7.88
CA ARG A 252 24.59 18.27 8.07
C ARG A 252 25.19 19.06 6.93
N GLY A 253 24.58 20.19 6.62
CA GLY A 253 25.06 21.09 5.57
C GLY A 253 24.91 20.58 4.13
N LEU A 254 24.32 19.40 3.92
CA LEU A 254 24.16 18.82 2.58
C LEU A 254 23.31 19.73 1.67
N THR A 255 22.21 20.25 2.19
CA THR A 255 21.33 21.19 1.47
C THR A 255 22.14 22.42 1.00
N ALA A 256 22.95 23.02 1.89
CA ALA A 256 23.76 24.18 1.54
C ALA A 256 24.80 23.86 0.43
N ILE A 257 25.39 22.67 0.46
CA ILE A 257 26.32 22.19 -0.58
C ILE A 257 25.58 22.02 -1.93
N GLU A 258 24.38 21.46 -1.90
CA GLU A 258 23.57 21.25 -3.11
C GLU A 258 23.07 22.57 -3.68
N ASP A 259 22.60 23.49 -2.84
CA ASP A 259 22.18 24.83 -3.23
C ASP A 259 23.34 25.60 -3.87
N GLU A 260 24.53 25.53 -3.27
CA GLU A 260 25.73 26.17 -3.85
C GLU A 260 26.08 25.59 -5.23
N LYS A 261 26.09 24.27 -5.39
CA LYS A 261 26.30 23.62 -6.69
C LYS A 261 25.26 24.04 -7.72
N LEU A 262 23.99 24.11 -7.28
CA LEU A 262 22.90 24.56 -8.14
C LEU A 262 23.10 26.02 -8.54
N ARG A 263 23.47 26.89 -7.58
CA ARG A 263 23.75 28.30 -7.81
C ARG A 263 24.89 28.48 -8.84
N GLU A 264 26.00 27.77 -8.64
CA GLU A 264 27.13 27.81 -9.58
C GLU A 264 26.72 27.36 -10.99
N LYS A 265 25.96 26.27 -11.09
CA LYS A 265 25.42 25.76 -12.36
C LYS A 265 24.51 26.78 -13.05
N LEU A 266 23.61 27.40 -12.29
CA LEU A 266 22.68 28.41 -12.82
C LEU A 266 23.42 29.69 -13.23
N GLU A 267 24.42 30.12 -12.47
CA GLU A 267 25.27 31.26 -12.83
C GLU A 267 26.09 31.01 -14.11
N ALA A 268 26.66 29.80 -14.23
CA ALA A 268 27.38 29.40 -15.44
C ALA A 268 26.44 29.37 -16.65
N TYR A 269 25.24 28.82 -16.48
CA TYR A 269 24.20 28.81 -17.52
C TYR A 269 23.79 30.23 -17.91
N LYS A 270 23.50 31.11 -16.93
CA LYS A 270 23.17 32.51 -17.18
C LYS A 270 24.28 33.25 -17.95
N LYS A 271 25.57 33.02 -17.63
CA LYS A 271 26.70 33.56 -18.34
C LYS A 271 26.84 33.09 -19.78
N SER A 272 26.32 31.90 -20.11
CA SER A 272 26.31 31.34 -21.45
C SER A 272 25.23 31.90 -22.36
N LEU A 273 24.21 32.58 -21.78
CA LEU A 273 23.09 33.12 -22.52
C LEU A 273 23.37 34.52 -23.00
N GLY A 274 22.86 34.87 -24.19
CA GLY A 274 22.83 36.23 -24.72
C GLY A 274 21.70 37.02 -24.04
N ALA A 275 21.78 38.36 -24.21
CA ALA A 275 20.76 39.29 -23.62
C ALA A 275 19.33 38.96 -24.09
N GLU A 276 19.17 38.59 -25.36
CA GLU A 276 17.86 38.21 -25.93
C GLU A 276 17.30 36.91 -25.32
N GLU A 277 18.16 35.94 -25.08
CA GLU A 277 17.76 34.68 -24.46
C GLU A 277 17.35 34.85 -22.99
N ILE A 278 18.09 35.70 -22.25
CA ILE A 278 17.73 36.07 -20.87
C ILE A 278 16.38 36.79 -20.86
N GLN A 279 16.16 37.73 -21.79
CA GLN A 279 14.90 38.46 -21.87
C GLN A 279 13.74 37.50 -22.20
N ALA A 280 13.94 36.55 -23.12
CA ALA A 280 12.93 35.54 -23.46
C ALA A 280 12.55 34.67 -22.24
N ILE A 281 13.52 34.31 -21.40
CA ILE A 281 13.25 33.56 -20.16
C ILE A 281 12.43 34.38 -19.18
N VAL A 282 12.79 35.69 -19.03
CA VAL A 282 12.06 36.62 -18.14
C VAL A 282 10.63 36.79 -18.61
N ASP A 283 10.43 37.02 -19.92
CA ASP A 283 9.10 37.26 -20.48
C ASP A 283 8.24 35.97 -20.42
N GLY A 284 8.81 34.81 -20.76
CA GLY A 284 8.11 33.53 -20.62
C GLY A 284 7.74 33.20 -19.15
N THR A 285 8.58 33.61 -18.19
CA THR A 285 8.27 33.45 -16.76
C THR A 285 7.12 34.39 -16.32
N LYS A 286 7.08 35.58 -16.83
CA LYS A 286 5.97 36.53 -16.57
C LYS A 286 4.66 36.03 -17.16
N GLU A 287 4.71 35.58 -18.42
CA GLU A 287 3.57 35.01 -19.13
C GLU A 287 3.03 33.78 -18.40
N LEU A 288 3.93 32.86 -17.95
CA LEU A 288 3.54 31.69 -17.17
C LEU A 288 2.86 32.07 -15.85
N LYS A 289 3.40 33.04 -15.12
CA LYS A 289 2.78 33.53 -13.88
C LYS A 289 1.42 34.16 -14.14
N GLU A 290 1.31 35.02 -15.14
CA GLU A 290 0.05 35.63 -15.53
C GLU A 290 -1.00 34.56 -15.91
N TYR A 291 -0.60 33.55 -16.66
CA TYR A 291 -1.45 32.39 -17.00
C TYR A 291 -1.91 31.60 -15.75
N GLN A 292 -1.01 31.39 -14.79
CA GLN A 292 -1.33 30.65 -13.56
C GLN A 292 -2.25 31.47 -12.61
N ASP A 293 -2.05 32.79 -12.55
CA ASP A 293 -2.79 33.66 -11.66
C ASP A 293 -4.13 34.12 -12.28
N THR A 294 -4.29 33.94 -13.60
CA THR A 294 -5.51 34.36 -14.29
C THR A 294 -6.61 33.33 -14.08
N PRO A 295 -7.74 33.66 -13.45
CA PRO A 295 -8.87 32.80 -13.31
C PRO A 295 -9.39 32.32 -14.66
N SER A 296 -9.81 31.05 -14.74
CA SER A 296 -10.46 30.54 -15.94
C SER A 296 -11.67 31.40 -16.33
N PRO A 297 -11.87 31.66 -17.63
CA PRO A 297 -13.04 32.41 -18.11
C PRO A 297 -14.34 31.77 -17.64
N LYS A 298 -15.32 32.59 -17.29
CA LYS A 298 -16.64 32.11 -16.83
C LYS A 298 -17.28 31.18 -17.84
N GLU A 299 -17.10 31.42 -19.12
CA GLU A 299 -17.62 30.59 -20.22
C GLU A 299 -17.02 29.19 -20.23
N ASP A 300 -15.77 29.04 -19.81
CA ASP A 300 -15.12 27.73 -19.70
C ASP A 300 -15.55 27.01 -18.40
N LEU A 301 -15.73 27.75 -17.32
CA LEU A 301 -16.27 27.18 -16.07
C LEU A 301 -17.71 26.70 -16.23
N GLU A 302 -18.52 27.38 -17.06
CA GLU A 302 -19.90 26.98 -17.35
C GLU A 302 -20.01 25.73 -18.22
N LYS A 303 -18.94 25.32 -18.90
CA LYS A 303 -18.87 24.04 -19.64
C LYS A 303 -18.73 22.83 -18.71
N ILE A 304 -18.26 23.04 -17.48
CA ILE A 304 -18.13 21.96 -16.48
C ILE A 304 -19.54 21.54 -16.07
N PRO A 305 -19.91 20.25 -16.23
CA PRO A 305 -21.23 19.78 -15.84
C PRO A 305 -21.38 19.84 -14.33
N LEU A 306 -22.28 20.70 -13.87
CA LEU A 306 -22.62 20.85 -12.46
C LEU A 306 -23.92 20.08 -12.17
N LEU A 307 -23.99 19.51 -10.97
CA LEU A 307 -25.23 18.92 -10.48
C LEU A 307 -26.33 19.98 -10.41
N LYS A 308 -27.49 19.67 -10.97
CA LYS A 308 -28.70 20.48 -10.90
C LYS A 308 -29.56 19.98 -9.74
N ARG A 309 -30.44 20.84 -9.24
CA ARG A 309 -31.41 20.46 -8.21
C ARG A 309 -32.29 19.26 -8.61
N SER A 310 -32.52 19.08 -9.91
CA SER A 310 -33.25 17.92 -10.47
C SER A 310 -32.49 16.60 -10.30
N ASP A 311 -31.17 16.64 -10.16
CA ASP A 311 -30.31 15.45 -10.07
C ASP A 311 -30.27 14.91 -8.63
N ILE A 312 -30.76 15.71 -7.68
CA ILE A 312 -30.89 15.31 -6.28
C ILE A 312 -32.11 14.41 -6.13
N ARG A 313 -31.86 13.19 -5.66
CA ARG A 313 -32.95 12.25 -5.35
C ARG A 313 -33.90 12.86 -4.32
N LYS A 314 -35.21 12.84 -4.60
CA LYS A 314 -36.24 13.36 -3.70
C LYS A 314 -36.52 12.41 -2.53
N GLU A 315 -36.28 11.13 -2.72
CA GLU A 315 -36.51 10.09 -1.73
C GLU A 315 -35.19 9.68 -1.09
N ALA A 316 -35.21 9.53 0.23
CA ALA A 316 -34.10 8.97 0.98
C ALA A 316 -33.90 7.49 0.60
N GLU A 317 -32.66 7.07 0.56
CA GLU A 317 -32.32 5.66 0.35
C GLU A 317 -32.86 4.82 1.50
N LYS A 318 -33.59 3.73 1.19
CA LYS A 318 -34.13 2.84 2.21
C LYS A 318 -33.04 1.87 2.67
N PHE A 319 -32.77 1.85 3.96
CA PHE A 319 -31.91 0.83 4.53
C PHE A 319 -32.64 -0.50 4.60
N ILE A 320 -32.02 -1.57 4.08
CA ILE A 320 -32.49 -2.94 4.26
C ILE A 320 -32.14 -3.33 5.69
N LEU A 321 -33.12 -3.36 6.58
CA LEU A 321 -32.93 -3.62 8.00
C LEU A 321 -34.08 -4.50 8.50
N THR A 322 -33.71 -5.62 9.13
CA THR A 322 -34.61 -6.46 9.91
C THR A 322 -34.21 -6.42 11.38
N GLU A 323 -35.10 -6.03 12.26
CA GLU A 323 -34.87 -6.06 13.71
C GLU A 323 -35.35 -7.40 14.29
N ARG A 324 -34.51 -8.02 15.10
CA ARG A 324 -34.80 -9.26 15.83
C ARG A 324 -34.33 -9.12 17.28
N GLU A 325 -34.85 -9.97 18.15
CA GLU A 325 -34.37 -10.12 19.52
C GLU A 325 -33.91 -11.57 19.74
N ILE A 326 -32.71 -11.76 20.27
CA ILE A 326 -32.17 -13.08 20.61
C ILE A 326 -31.67 -12.99 22.05
N ASP A 327 -32.23 -13.78 22.93
CA ASP A 327 -31.90 -13.83 24.37
C ASP A 327 -31.83 -12.43 25.03
N GLY A 328 -32.79 -11.58 24.74
CA GLY A 328 -32.88 -10.21 25.27
C GLY A 328 -31.90 -9.22 24.61
N THR A 329 -31.17 -9.65 23.58
CA THR A 329 -30.25 -8.79 22.84
C THR A 329 -30.86 -8.36 21.51
N LYS A 330 -30.89 -7.05 21.25
CA LYS A 330 -31.38 -6.50 19.98
C LYS A 330 -30.38 -6.82 18.88
N VAL A 331 -30.85 -7.44 17.80
CA VAL A 331 -30.06 -7.77 16.60
C VAL A 331 -30.60 -6.98 15.41
N LEU A 332 -29.71 -6.27 14.75
CA LEU A 332 -29.96 -5.53 13.50
C LEU A 332 -29.35 -6.33 12.34
N ALA A 333 -30.18 -6.91 11.49
CA ALA A 333 -29.75 -7.70 10.35
C ALA A 333 -29.92 -6.93 9.04
N HIS A 334 -28.87 -6.93 8.23
CA HIS A 334 -28.83 -6.31 6.90
C HIS A 334 -28.53 -7.38 5.86
N GLU A 335 -29.51 -7.72 5.03
CA GLU A 335 -29.34 -8.70 3.95
C GLU A 335 -28.86 -7.97 2.69
N LEU A 336 -27.54 -7.89 2.52
CA LEU A 336 -26.87 -7.21 1.43
C LEU A 336 -25.98 -8.19 0.64
N PHE A 337 -25.73 -7.89 -0.61
CA PHE A 337 -24.71 -8.63 -1.37
C PHE A 337 -23.32 -8.27 -0.87
N THR A 338 -22.57 -9.24 -0.38
CA THR A 338 -21.28 -9.07 0.28
C THR A 338 -20.20 -10.01 -0.26
N SER A 339 -20.37 -10.54 -1.46
CA SER A 339 -19.43 -11.50 -2.09
C SER A 339 -19.09 -12.70 -1.21
N GLY A 340 -20.08 -13.20 -0.43
CA GLY A 340 -19.88 -14.34 0.47
C GLY A 340 -19.18 -14.01 1.80
N ILE A 341 -19.11 -12.73 2.17
CA ILE A 341 -18.52 -12.28 3.44
C ILE A 341 -19.65 -11.94 4.44
N GLY A 342 -19.61 -12.54 5.60
CA GLY A 342 -20.44 -12.18 6.75
C GLY A 342 -19.75 -11.10 7.60
N TYR A 343 -20.47 -10.03 7.91
CA TYR A 343 -19.99 -8.95 8.78
C TYR A 343 -20.74 -9.00 10.11
N LEU A 344 -20.01 -9.17 11.20
CA LEU A 344 -20.55 -9.17 12.56
C LEU A 344 -20.04 -7.94 13.31
N ARG A 345 -20.97 -7.21 13.95
CA ARG A 345 -20.64 -6.10 14.86
C ARG A 345 -21.31 -6.34 16.21
N VAL A 346 -20.51 -6.43 17.26
CA VAL A 346 -20.99 -6.48 18.64
C VAL A 346 -20.79 -5.12 19.27
N MET A 347 -21.88 -4.49 19.71
CA MET A 347 -21.88 -3.11 20.20
C MET A 347 -22.20 -3.07 21.68
N PHE A 348 -21.31 -2.47 22.46
CA PHE A 348 -21.46 -2.28 23.91
C PHE A 348 -21.68 -0.80 24.20
N ARG A 349 -22.77 -0.46 24.88
CA ARG A 349 -23.00 0.91 25.35
C ARG A 349 -22.05 1.25 26.48
N THR A 350 -21.50 2.46 26.43
CA THR A 350 -20.55 2.96 27.47
C THR A 350 -21.17 3.95 28.44
N ASP A 351 -22.50 4.11 28.41
CA ASP A 351 -23.23 5.09 29.25
C ASP A 351 -23.05 4.84 30.76
N HIS A 352 -22.80 3.58 31.13
CA HIS A 352 -22.57 3.17 32.51
C HIS A 352 -21.13 3.31 32.97
N VAL A 353 -20.20 3.65 32.07
CA VAL A 353 -18.79 3.87 32.39
C VAL A 353 -18.63 5.27 32.98
N PRO A 354 -18.10 5.43 34.20
CA PRO A 354 -17.87 6.75 34.77
C PRO A 354 -16.95 7.59 33.86
N SER A 355 -17.20 8.89 33.78
CA SER A 355 -16.42 9.79 32.90
C SER A 355 -14.92 9.74 33.14
N ARG A 356 -14.47 9.53 34.39
CA ARG A 356 -13.05 9.38 34.77
C ARG A 356 -12.42 8.13 34.15
N ASP A 357 -13.22 7.10 33.83
CA ASP A 357 -12.75 5.80 33.36
C ASP A 357 -12.87 5.67 31.83
N LEU A 358 -13.54 6.60 31.14
CA LEU A 358 -13.66 6.61 29.67
C LEU A 358 -12.31 6.59 28.93
N PRO A 359 -11.23 7.29 29.37
CA PRO A 359 -9.92 7.17 28.73
C PRO A 359 -9.38 5.74 28.71
N TYR A 360 -9.68 4.93 29.72
CA TYR A 360 -9.27 3.53 29.77
C TYR A 360 -10.00 2.65 28.74
N VAL A 361 -11.19 3.01 28.32
CA VAL A 361 -11.88 2.33 27.20
C VAL A 361 -11.10 2.55 25.89
N GLY A 362 -10.56 3.75 25.69
CA GLY A 362 -9.67 4.05 24.57
C GLY A 362 -8.36 3.24 24.62
N LEU A 363 -7.77 3.14 25.82
CA LEU A 363 -6.56 2.35 26.05
C LEU A 363 -6.85 0.85 25.85
N LEU A 364 -7.95 0.33 26.37
CA LEU A 364 -8.38 -1.05 26.17
C LEU A 364 -8.49 -1.39 24.68
N LYS A 365 -9.15 -0.53 23.90
CA LYS A 365 -9.22 -0.67 22.44
C LYS A 365 -7.83 -0.77 21.79
N ALA A 366 -6.86 -0.01 22.29
CA ALA A 366 -5.52 0.04 21.70
C ALA A 366 -4.68 -1.22 22.02
N VAL A 367 -4.90 -1.86 23.17
CA VAL A 367 -4.08 -3.02 23.61
C VAL A 367 -4.71 -4.37 23.28
N LEU A 368 -6.04 -4.45 23.13
CA LEU A 368 -6.71 -5.71 22.81
C LEU A 368 -6.23 -6.25 21.44
N GLY A 369 -5.76 -7.49 21.43
CA GLY A 369 -5.19 -8.15 20.25
C GLY A 369 -3.66 -7.96 20.11
N PHE A 370 -3.04 -7.09 20.91
CA PHE A 370 -1.59 -6.83 20.89
C PHE A 370 -0.87 -7.20 22.18
N VAL A 371 -1.55 -7.89 23.10
CA VAL A 371 -1.00 -8.39 24.34
C VAL A 371 -1.34 -9.87 24.52
N ASP A 372 -0.50 -10.58 25.26
CA ASP A 372 -0.73 -11.97 25.56
C ASP A 372 -2.02 -12.16 26.36
N THR A 373 -2.68 -13.26 26.12
CA THR A 373 -3.85 -13.72 26.88
C THR A 373 -3.47 -14.93 27.75
N THR A 374 -4.38 -15.41 28.56
CA THR A 374 -4.17 -16.64 29.32
C THR A 374 -4.02 -17.90 28.47
N LYS A 375 -4.41 -17.84 27.17
CA LYS A 375 -4.43 -19.00 26.27
C LYS A 375 -3.51 -18.85 25.07
N HIS A 376 -3.21 -17.64 24.64
CA HIS A 376 -2.47 -17.34 23.43
C HIS A 376 -1.47 -16.21 23.69
N THR A 377 -0.29 -16.32 23.09
CA THR A 377 0.56 -15.14 22.89
C THR A 377 -0.12 -14.20 21.90
N TYR A 378 0.27 -12.93 21.87
CA TYR A 378 -0.31 -11.96 20.92
C TYR A 378 -0.08 -12.38 19.45
N SER A 379 1.05 -13.03 19.16
CA SER A 379 1.37 -13.58 17.83
C SER A 379 0.44 -14.75 17.47
N ASP A 380 0.29 -15.74 18.35
CA ASP A 380 -0.63 -16.86 18.15
C ASP A 380 -2.08 -16.42 18.01
N LEU A 381 -2.47 -15.38 18.75
CA LEU A 381 -3.82 -14.79 18.66
C LEU A 381 -4.05 -14.14 17.29
N SER A 382 -3.06 -13.43 16.78
CA SER A 382 -3.11 -12.84 15.44
C SER A 382 -3.27 -13.91 14.36
N ASP A 383 -2.49 -14.99 14.44
CA ASP A 383 -2.61 -16.13 13.52
C ASP A 383 -4.00 -16.77 13.59
N GLU A 384 -4.55 -16.99 14.78
CA GLU A 384 -5.92 -17.52 14.96
C GLU A 384 -6.98 -16.61 14.33
N ILE A 385 -6.86 -15.29 14.54
CA ILE A 385 -7.76 -14.31 13.95
C ILE A 385 -7.71 -14.39 12.42
N ASN A 386 -6.53 -14.39 11.82
CA ASN A 386 -6.36 -14.40 10.37
C ASN A 386 -6.71 -15.77 9.74
N LEU A 387 -6.52 -16.88 10.43
CA LEU A 387 -6.95 -18.20 9.96
C LEU A 387 -8.47 -18.33 9.88
N ASN A 388 -9.19 -17.73 10.80
CA ASN A 388 -10.63 -17.96 10.96
C ASN A 388 -11.49 -16.78 10.51
N THR A 389 -10.89 -15.60 10.33
CA THR A 389 -11.62 -14.36 10.02
C THR A 389 -10.83 -13.51 9.02
N GLY A 390 -11.47 -12.49 8.45
CA GLY A 390 -10.80 -11.41 7.70
C GLY A 390 -10.29 -10.28 8.61
N GLY A 391 -10.13 -10.57 9.90
CA GLY A 391 -9.69 -9.61 10.91
C GLY A 391 -10.79 -9.23 11.90
N ILE A 392 -10.34 -8.87 13.10
CA ILE A 392 -11.18 -8.29 14.15
C ILE A 392 -10.71 -6.86 14.39
N THR A 393 -11.64 -5.92 14.35
CA THR A 393 -11.36 -4.50 14.60
C THR A 393 -12.16 -3.99 15.77
N LEU A 394 -11.55 -3.11 16.57
CA LEU A 394 -12.17 -2.48 17.72
C LEU A 394 -12.28 -0.98 17.50
N SER A 395 -13.41 -0.40 17.84
CA SER A 395 -13.62 1.04 17.71
C SER A 395 -14.41 1.60 18.90
N VAL A 396 -14.21 2.87 19.17
CA VAL A 396 -15.00 3.65 20.13
C VAL A 396 -15.59 4.82 19.36
N SER A 397 -16.90 4.99 19.44
CA SER A 397 -17.64 6.03 18.74
C SER A 397 -18.66 6.70 19.65
N SER A 398 -18.96 7.94 19.38
CA SER A 398 -20.04 8.69 20.03
C SER A 398 -21.04 9.15 18.99
N TYR A 399 -22.29 8.83 19.21
CA TYR A 399 -23.41 9.18 18.32
C TYR A 399 -24.29 10.23 19.00
N ALA A 400 -24.31 11.43 18.45
CA ALA A 400 -25.18 12.51 18.92
C ALA A 400 -26.64 12.28 18.49
N ASP A 401 -27.59 12.55 19.38
CA ASP A 401 -29.00 12.62 19.01
C ASP A 401 -29.29 14.00 18.40
N SER A 402 -29.49 14.04 17.09
CA SER A 402 -29.79 15.29 16.37
C SER A 402 -31.07 16.00 16.82
N ARG A 403 -31.96 15.32 17.58
CA ARG A 403 -33.24 15.83 18.08
C ARG A 403 -33.15 16.36 19.52
N LYS A 404 -32.03 16.08 20.22
CA LYS A 404 -31.85 16.45 21.63
C LYS A 404 -30.46 17.06 21.82
N GLN A 405 -30.41 18.34 22.04
CA GLN A 405 -29.15 19.03 22.34
C GLN A 405 -28.45 18.42 23.56
N GLY A 406 -27.16 18.10 23.41
CA GLY A 406 -26.32 17.51 24.45
C GLY A 406 -26.54 16.02 24.73
N ALA A 407 -27.49 15.36 24.04
CA ALA A 407 -27.66 13.93 24.16
C ALA A 407 -26.77 13.16 23.19
N PHE A 408 -26.06 12.17 23.69
CA PHE A 408 -25.21 11.27 22.88
C PHE A 408 -25.21 9.87 23.49
N THR A 409 -24.82 8.91 22.67
CA THR A 409 -24.60 7.52 23.10
C THR A 409 -23.17 7.13 22.72
N GLY A 410 -22.37 6.76 23.70
CA GLY A 410 -21.04 6.19 23.48
C GLY A 410 -21.15 4.68 23.26
N ILE A 411 -20.43 4.18 22.28
CA ILE A 411 -20.43 2.75 21.90
C ILE A 411 -19.00 2.26 21.70
N PHE A 412 -18.67 1.16 22.38
CA PHE A 412 -17.53 0.32 22.05
C PHE A 412 -17.98 -0.78 21.10
N THR A 413 -17.34 -0.91 19.96
CA THR A 413 -17.70 -1.89 18.93
C THR A 413 -16.55 -2.85 18.67
N ALA A 414 -16.84 -4.15 18.70
CA ALA A 414 -16.00 -5.20 18.15
C ALA A 414 -16.61 -5.67 16.82
N SER A 415 -15.84 -5.59 15.74
CA SER A 415 -16.26 -5.99 14.40
C SER A 415 -15.41 -7.13 13.90
N ALA A 416 -16.04 -8.17 13.36
CA ALA A 416 -15.38 -9.29 12.70
C ALA A 416 -15.95 -9.48 11.29
N ARG A 417 -15.13 -10.03 10.39
CA ARG A 417 -15.50 -10.41 9.04
C ARG A 417 -15.16 -11.88 8.85
N VAL A 418 -16.07 -12.65 8.28
CA VAL A 418 -15.88 -14.09 8.08
C VAL A 418 -16.35 -14.50 6.68
N LEU A 419 -15.74 -15.52 6.11
CA LEU A 419 -16.25 -16.15 4.89
C LEU A 419 -17.48 -17.01 5.27
N CYS A 420 -18.58 -16.87 4.53
CA CYS A 420 -19.81 -17.65 4.79
C CYS A 420 -19.64 -19.16 4.56
N GLU A 421 -18.54 -19.55 3.90
CA GLU A 421 -18.18 -20.97 3.62
C GLU A 421 -17.41 -21.62 4.79
N LYS A 422 -16.96 -20.85 5.77
CA LYS A 422 -16.29 -21.29 7.00
C LYS A 422 -17.22 -21.17 8.18
#